data_efbe88b2cc35eaae77a7932d29c081c2
#
_entry.id   efbe88b2cc35eaae77a7932d29c081c2
#
_cell.length_a   1.000
_cell.length_b   1.000
_cell.length_c   1.000
_cell.angle_alpha   90.00
_cell.angle_beta   90.00
_cell.angle_gamma   90.00
#
_symmetry.space_group_name_H-M   'P 1'
#
loop_
_entity.id
_entity.type
_entity.pdbx_description
1 polymer ?
#
loop_
_entity_poly.entity_id
_entity_poly.type
_entity_poly.pdbx_seq_one_letter_code
_entity_poly.pdbx_strand_id
1 'polypeptide(L)'
;MKKTVLLLLLSLFFAKFSAQYQPKNLSKEDLKNANSWVEKTYNSLSQDEKLGQLFIVALYTNKGEDFITNIRNIVTKEKIGGLILMQDDAAIEINLVNEFQQKSKVPLMIGMDAEWGLYQRIAKANKFPWAITLGAIQDKKLVYEMSQKIAEDCKRMGINWDFAPVVDVNTNPANPIIGNRSFGSDVQNVTNSALAYANGLQDAKILGAIKHFPGHGDTDKDSHLDLPVVSHNLERLNSVELAPFKALMNKGIGGVMVAHLYVPALESGKGIPASISKNIITGILKEKFGYKGLIITDALNMGAVASKYKAGELDALAFKAGNDIMLFSQDVTTGKKLIQQAIDNGEISQNRVEESVKKMLLTKYFLGLDKYSPKNPENINQDLNNDSHKMVVQKMYANALTLLKDEKKLLPLNCKETYYYVPLEEAPYETFLNQLNLGTTVIIKKSTEIATIPQNSRVIVGFQKDNSTAYKPYKISDASKKILAELSKNQQIILDVFGSPYALKDVDISKISTVLISYENNDDAMTATAKALLGETKIWGRLPVLVNENLKYGMGIDLNPSVRTNFNSTKTVVE
;
A
#
# COMPACT_ATOMS: atom_id res chain seq x y z
N MET A 1 8.43 -42.74 -35.45
CA MET A 1 7.34 -41.76 -35.43
C MET A 1 6.63 -41.57 -34.05
N LYS A 2 6.35 -42.61 -33.24
CA LYS A 2 5.66 -42.44 -31.93
C LYS A 2 6.49 -41.71 -30.84
N LYS A 3 7.82 -41.81 -30.82
CA LYS A 3 8.70 -41.14 -29.83
C LYS A 3 8.85 -39.64 -30.09
N THR A 4 8.78 -39.18 -31.34
CA THR A 4 8.92 -37.78 -31.73
C THR A 4 7.62 -36.99 -31.42
N VAL A 5 6.46 -37.65 -31.54
CA VAL A 5 5.15 -37.05 -31.19
C VAL A 5 5.01 -36.86 -29.67
N LEU A 6 5.57 -37.78 -28.87
CA LEU A 6 5.55 -37.68 -27.42
C LEU A 6 6.44 -36.54 -26.90
N LEU A 7 7.59 -36.28 -27.55
CA LEU A 7 8.46 -35.15 -27.24
C LEU A 7 7.86 -33.81 -27.65
N LEU A 8 7.10 -33.72 -28.75
CA LEU A 8 6.37 -32.54 -29.17
C LEU A 8 5.17 -32.22 -28.25
N LEU A 9 4.46 -33.25 -27.75
CA LEU A 9 3.39 -33.06 -26.77
C LEU A 9 3.91 -32.59 -25.40
N LEU A 10 5.08 -33.09 -24.96
CA LEU A 10 5.75 -32.58 -23.77
C LEU A 10 6.21 -31.12 -23.92
N SER A 11 6.73 -30.74 -25.12
CA SER A 11 7.16 -29.36 -25.38
C SER A 11 6.00 -28.36 -25.46
N LEU A 12 4.83 -28.80 -25.93
CA LEU A 12 3.59 -27.97 -25.95
C LEU A 12 2.98 -27.77 -24.54
N PHE A 13 3.18 -28.72 -23.62
CA PHE A 13 2.78 -28.55 -22.23
C PHE A 13 3.67 -27.55 -21.49
N PHE A 14 4.98 -27.53 -21.77
CA PHE A 14 5.91 -26.55 -21.19
C PHE A 14 5.66 -25.10 -21.65
N ALA A 15 5.17 -24.90 -22.87
CA ALA A 15 4.89 -23.56 -23.40
C ALA A 15 3.68 -22.88 -22.74
N LYS A 16 2.75 -23.62 -22.15
CA LYS A 16 1.57 -23.05 -21.46
C LYS A 16 1.86 -22.48 -20.07
N PHE A 17 2.95 -22.90 -19.42
CA PHE A 17 3.33 -22.44 -18.08
C PHE A 17 4.33 -21.26 -18.07
N SER A 18 4.80 -20.78 -19.21
CA SER A 18 5.92 -19.84 -19.32
C SER A 18 5.61 -18.37 -19.04
N ALA A 19 4.40 -18.03 -18.62
CA ALA A 19 4.00 -16.61 -18.42
C ALA A 19 3.51 -16.29 -17.00
N GLN A 20 3.86 -17.12 -16.01
CA GLN A 20 3.56 -16.86 -14.59
C GLN A 20 4.67 -16.01 -13.94
N TYR A 21 4.38 -15.46 -12.72
CA TYR A 21 5.46 -14.88 -11.92
C TYR A 21 6.65 -15.82 -11.87
N GLN A 22 7.77 -15.35 -12.38
CA GLN A 22 9.04 -16.06 -12.33
C GLN A 22 10.09 -15.09 -11.80
N PRO A 23 10.90 -15.52 -10.82
CA PRO A 23 12.07 -14.75 -10.41
C PRO A 23 12.97 -14.45 -11.62
N LYS A 24 13.62 -13.29 -11.61
CA LYS A 24 14.61 -12.94 -12.64
C LYS A 24 15.73 -13.98 -12.64
N ASN A 25 16.21 -14.36 -13.84
CA ASN A 25 17.35 -15.26 -14.03
C ASN A 25 17.15 -16.72 -13.61
N LEU A 26 15.95 -17.27 -13.74
CA LEU A 26 15.73 -18.72 -13.54
C LEU A 26 16.47 -19.55 -14.59
N SER A 27 17.20 -20.55 -14.12
CA SER A 27 17.79 -21.57 -15.01
C SER A 27 16.71 -22.56 -15.49
N LYS A 28 17.02 -23.29 -16.59
CA LYS A 28 16.16 -24.41 -17.04
C LYS A 28 16.02 -25.49 -15.96
N GLU A 29 17.05 -25.67 -15.16
CA GLU A 29 17.04 -26.62 -14.05
C GLU A 29 16.13 -26.17 -12.92
N ASP A 30 16.13 -24.88 -12.55
CA ASP A 30 15.20 -24.33 -11.55
C ASP A 30 13.75 -24.51 -11.98
N LEU A 31 13.43 -24.27 -13.25
CA LEU A 31 12.09 -24.50 -13.79
C LEU A 31 11.70 -25.98 -13.77
N LYS A 32 12.64 -26.88 -14.09
CA LYS A 32 12.42 -28.34 -14.03
C LYS A 32 12.14 -28.77 -12.58
N ASN A 33 12.94 -28.29 -11.63
CA ASN A 33 12.77 -28.59 -10.21
C ASN A 33 11.45 -28.04 -9.67
N ALA A 34 11.07 -26.80 -10.03
CA ALA A 34 9.80 -26.21 -9.69
C ALA A 34 8.62 -27.05 -10.18
N ASN A 35 8.61 -27.40 -11.47
CA ASN A 35 7.55 -28.22 -12.05
C ASN A 35 7.49 -29.62 -11.41
N SER A 36 8.64 -30.24 -11.12
CA SER A 36 8.68 -31.53 -10.43
C SER A 36 8.08 -31.47 -9.03
N TRP A 37 8.39 -30.43 -8.26
CA TRP A 37 7.82 -30.21 -6.93
C TRP A 37 6.31 -29.94 -7.01
N VAL A 38 5.86 -29.10 -7.95
CA VAL A 38 4.44 -28.79 -8.18
C VAL A 38 3.65 -30.05 -8.51
N GLU A 39 4.11 -30.85 -9.48
CA GLU A 39 3.41 -32.08 -9.89
C GLU A 39 3.37 -33.11 -8.75
N LYS A 40 4.49 -33.32 -8.05
CA LYS A 40 4.56 -34.22 -6.89
C LYS A 40 3.58 -33.78 -5.80
N THR A 41 3.56 -32.49 -5.46
CA THR A 41 2.71 -31.93 -4.42
C THR A 41 1.23 -32.03 -4.84
N TYR A 42 0.88 -31.56 -6.04
CA TYR A 42 -0.48 -31.62 -6.57
C TYR A 42 -1.06 -33.04 -6.57
N ASN A 43 -0.28 -34.03 -7.01
CA ASN A 43 -0.69 -35.42 -7.06
C ASN A 43 -0.80 -36.08 -5.68
N SER A 44 -0.16 -35.52 -4.64
CA SER A 44 -0.29 -36.00 -3.26
C SER A 44 -1.55 -35.51 -2.56
N LEU A 45 -2.27 -34.53 -3.15
CA LEU A 45 -3.46 -33.93 -2.57
C LEU A 45 -4.72 -34.66 -3.05
N SER A 46 -5.65 -34.92 -2.12
CA SER A 46 -7.01 -35.30 -2.45
C SER A 46 -7.75 -34.12 -3.13
N GLN A 47 -8.91 -34.36 -3.73
CA GLN A 47 -9.73 -33.30 -4.33
C GLN A 47 -10.11 -32.24 -3.31
N ASP A 48 -10.52 -32.65 -2.11
CA ASP A 48 -10.86 -31.74 -1.02
C ASP A 48 -9.68 -30.90 -0.55
N GLU A 49 -8.48 -31.49 -0.44
CA GLU A 49 -7.25 -30.77 -0.10
C GLU A 49 -6.81 -29.79 -1.20
N LYS A 50 -7.04 -30.11 -2.49
CA LYS A 50 -6.81 -29.21 -3.62
C LYS A 50 -7.71 -27.97 -3.51
N LEU A 51 -8.99 -28.17 -3.22
CA LEU A 51 -9.91 -27.05 -3.00
C LEU A 51 -9.48 -26.19 -1.81
N GLY A 52 -9.00 -26.79 -0.72
CA GLY A 52 -8.48 -26.06 0.43
C GLY A 52 -7.36 -25.08 0.06
N GLN A 53 -6.47 -25.43 -0.91
CA GLN A 53 -5.39 -24.55 -1.34
C GLN A 53 -5.85 -23.23 -1.97
N LEU A 54 -7.13 -23.08 -2.31
CA LEU A 54 -7.69 -21.88 -2.92
C LEU A 54 -8.13 -20.83 -1.88
N PHE A 55 -7.97 -21.08 -0.58
CA PHE A 55 -8.46 -20.22 0.50
C PHE A 55 -7.32 -19.63 1.32
N ILE A 56 -7.43 -18.33 1.62
CA ILE A 56 -6.61 -17.60 2.58
C ILE A 56 -7.53 -17.08 3.68
N VAL A 57 -7.26 -17.46 4.93
CA VAL A 57 -8.09 -17.15 6.10
C VAL A 57 -7.39 -16.13 6.99
N ALA A 58 -8.16 -15.27 7.66
CA ALA A 58 -7.59 -14.25 8.53
C ALA A 58 -7.15 -14.82 9.88
N LEU A 59 -5.95 -14.44 10.29
CA LEU A 59 -5.39 -14.71 11.62
C LEU A 59 -5.33 -13.41 12.41
N TYR A 60 -6.07 -13.37 13.54
CA TYR A 60 -6.02 -12.33 14.55
C TYR A 60 -5.44 -12.92 15.83
N THR A 61 -4.42 -12.32 16.39
CA THR A 61 -3.79 -12.81 17.63
C THR A 61 -4.49 -12.27 18.90
N ASN A 62 -5.26 -11.21 18.76
CA ASN A 62 -5.96 -10.51 19.85
C ASN A 62 -7.43 -10.94 20.06
N LYS A 63 -7.90 -12.01 19.38
CA LYS A 63 -9.29 -12.51 19.51
C LYS A 63 -9.45 -13.66 20.50
N GLY A 64 -8.41 -14.00 21.24
CA GLY A 64 -8.42 -15.05 22.28
C GLY A 64 -8.21 -16.47 21.75
N GLU A 65 -8.05 -17.41 22.68
CA GLU A 65 -7.63 -18.80 22.38
C GLU A 65 -8.70 -19.60 21.61
N ASP A 66 -9.98 -19.33 21.83
CA ASP A 66 -11.06 -20.00 21.08
C ASP A 66 -10.98 -19.71 19.58
N PHE A 67 -10.68 -18.44 19.24
CA PHE A 67 -10.45 -18.04 17.86
C PHE A 67 -9.24 -18.74 17.27
N ILE A 68 -8.11 -18.76 18.00
CA ILE A 68 -6.86 -19.42 17.58
C ILE A 68 -7.09 -20.92 17.40
N THR A 69 -7.83 -21.55 18.31
CA THR A 69 -8.21 -22.97 18.22
C THR A 69 -9.08 -23.25 16.98
N ASN A 70 -9.99 -22.34 16.63
CA ASN A 70 -10.76 -22.46 15.39
C ASN A 70 -9.86 -22.38 14.15
N ILE A 71 -8.92 -21.41 14.10
CA ILE A 71 -7.95 -21.32 13.00
C ILE A 71 -7.08 -22.57 12.92
N ARG A 72 -6.62 -23.11 14.07
CA ARG A 72 -5.87 -24.37 14.15
C ARG A 72 -6.65 -25.55 13.54
N ASN A 73 -7.96 -25.59 13.79
CA ASN A 73 -8.84 -26.60 13.17
C ASN A 73 -8.99 -26.39 11.66
N ILE A 74 -9.17 -25.14 11.20
CA ILE A 74 -9.25 -24.81 9.77
C ILE A 74 -7.96 -25.23 9.04
N VAL A 75 -6.80 -24.85 9.56
CA VAL A 75 -5.49 -25.22 8.97
C VAL A 75 -5.36 -26.75 8.85
N THR A 76 -5.71 -27.47 9.91
CA THR A 76 -5.48 -28.92 9.99
C THR A 76 -6.52 -29.75 9.23
N LYS A 77 -7.78 -29.31 9.20
CA LYS A 77 -8.88 -30.06 8.57
C LYS A 77 -9.12 -29.63 7.13
N GLU A 78 -9.19 -28.31 6.88
CA GLU A 78 -9.54 -27.79 5.57
C GLU A 78 -8.35 -27.70 4.61
N LYS A 79 -7.10 -27.84 5.11
CA LYS A 79 -5.85 -27.80 4.33
C LYS A 79 -5.76 -26.54 3.47
N ILE A 80 -6.03 -25.39 4.09
CA ILE A 80 -6.05 -24.09 3.39
C ILE A 80 -4.72 -23.72 2.76
N GLY A 81 -4.77 -22.84 1.75
CA GLY A 81 -3.60 -22.38 0.99
C GLY A 81 -2.75 -21.37 1.74
N GLY A 82 -3.34 -20.58 2.64
CA GLY A 82 -2.61 -19.54 3.35
C GLY A 82 -3.38 -18.84 4.46
N LEU A 83 -2.72 -17.88 5.08
CA LEU A 83 -3.25 -17.00 6.12
C LEU A 83 -2.94 -15.54 5.76
N ILE A 84 -3.82 -14.61 6.15
CA ILE A 84 -3.53 -13.19 6.22
C ILE A 84 -3.38 -12.78 7.68
N LEU A 85 -2.22 -12.20 8.03
CA LEU A 85 -1.97 -11.67 9.37
C LEU A 85 -2.64 -10.30 9.50
N MET A 86 -3.37 -10.09 10.61
CA MET A 86 -4.12 -8.86 10.81
C MET A 86 -3.43 -7.94 11.81
N GLN A 87 -3.80 -7.93 13.06
CA GLN A 87 -3.15 -7.07 14.06
C GLN A 87 -2.52 -7.93 15.13
N ASP A 88 -1.46 -7.41 15.73
CA ASP A 88 -1.03 -7.38 17.11
C ASP A 88 0.46 -7.62 17.33
N ASP A 89 0.86 -8.51 18.23
CA ASP A 89 2.26 -8.69 18.63
C ASP A 89 3.03 -9.59 17.66
N ALA A 90 4.12 -9.05 17.13
CA ALA A 90 4.96 -9.75 16.16
C ALA A 90 5.50 -11.10 16.64
N ALA A 91 5.84 -11.23 17.93
CA ALA A 91 6.37 -12.48 18.47
C ALA A 91 5.28 -13.56 18.55
N ILE A 92 4.05 -13.17 18.94
CA ILE A 92 2.90 -14.07 18.96
C ILE A 92 2.58 -14.53 17.53
N GLU A 93 2.55 -13.61 16.56
CA GLU A 93 2.32 -13.95 15.16
C GLU A 93 3.35 -14.94 14.61
N ILE A 94 4.64 -14.72 14.85
CA ILE A 94 5.70 -15.65 14.44
C ILE A 94 5.50 -17.04 15.02
N ASN A 95 5.19 -17.14 16.33
CA ASN A 95 4.98 -18.43 16.97
C ASN A 95 3.80 -19.18 16.37
N LEU A 96 2.68 -18.49 16.10
CA LEU A 96 1.51 -19.09 15.47
C LEU A 96 1.78 -19.46 14.00
N VAL A 97 2.47 -18.62 13.25
CA VAL A 97 2.89 -18.95 11.88
C VAL A 97 3.76 -20.20 11.86
N ASN A 98 4.76 -20.31 12.76
CA ASN A 98 5.60 -21.49 12.87
C ASN A 98 4.78 -22.74 13.22
N GLU A 99 3.83 -22.64 14.17
CA GLU A 99 2.94 -23.74 14.55
C GLU A 99 2.09 -24.19 13.35
N PHE A 100 1.49 -23.25 12.64
CA PHE A 100 0.59 -23.56 11.52
C PHE A 100 1.35 -24.10 10.30
N GLN A 101 2.53 -23.58 10.01
CA GLN A 101 3.40 -24.13 8.98
C GLN A 101 3.79 -25.58 9.28
N GLN A 102 4.11 -25.90 10.53
CA GLN A 102 4.48 -27.26 10.95
C GLN A 102 3.31 -28.24 10.82
N LYS A 103 2.06 -27.75 11.06
CA LYS A 103 0.83 -28.57 10.96
C LYS A 103 0.28 -28.69 9.56
N SER A 104 0.78 -27.89 8.61
CA SER A 104 0.27 -27.84 7.24
C SER A 104 0.96 -28.90 6.35
N LYS A 105 0.16 -29.62 5.58
CA LYS A 105 0.66 -30.60 4.59
C LYS A 105 1.42 -29.93 3.45
N VAL A 106 0.94 -28.76 3.02
CA VAL A 106 1.59 -27.89 2.04
C VAL A 106 1.91 -26.58 2.75
N PRO A 107 3.11 -26.02 2.64
CA PRO A 107 3.45 -24.77 3.29
C PRO A 107 2.43 -23.66 2.99
N LEU A 108 2.02 -22.92 4.03
CA LEU A 108 1.05 -21.85 3.92
C LEU A 108 1.67 -20.61 3.26
N MET A 109 0.93 -19.99 2.35
CA MET A 109 1.20 -18.62 1.94
C MET A 109 0.79 -17.69 3.09
N ILE A 110 1.69 -16.84 3.55
CA ILE A 110 1.43 -15.87 4.61
C ILE A 110 1.38 -14.48 4.00
N GLY A 111 0.20 -13.87 4.02
CA GLY A 111 -0.06 -12.53 3.50
C GLY A 111 -0.22 -11.48 4.60
N MET A 112 0.00 -10.22 4.25
CA MET A 112 -0.32 -9.06 5.09
C MET A 112 -0.59 -7.86 4.20
N ASP A 113 -1.45 -6.94 4.65
CA ASP A 113 -1.47 -5.58 4.11
C ASP A 113 -0.34 -4.78 4.76
N ALA A 114 0.69 -4.47 4.01
CA ALA A 114 1.83 -3.71 4.48
C ALA A 114 2.17 -2.53 3.52
N GLU A 115 1.14 -1.78 3.09
CA GLU A 115 1.24 -0.67 2.12
C GLU A 115 2.26 0.39 2.53
N TRP A 116 2.40 0.64 3.84
CA TRP A 116 3.43 1.50 4.46
C TRP A 116 4.27 0.73 5.49
N GLY A 117 4.63 -0.50 5.12
CA GLY A 117 5.35 -1.44 5.95
C GLY A 117 4.48 -2.13 6.98
N LEU A 118 5.11 -2.98 7.79
CA LEU A 118 4.41 -3.80 8.78
C LEU A 118 3.73 -2.96 9.87
N TYR A 119 4.11 -1.69 10.03
CA TYR A 119 3.45 -0.74 10.95
C TYR A 119 1.93 -0.66 10.72
N GLN A 120 1.46 -0.92 9.50
CA GLN A 120 0.03 -0.97 9.21
C GLN A 120 -0.73 -1.98 10.09
N ARG A 121 -0.06 -3.01 10.55
CA ARG A 121 -0.61 -4.09 11.40
C ARG A 121 0.11 -4.24 12.74
N ILE A 122 1.40 -3.93 12.78
CA ILE A 122 2.29 -4.13 13.95
C ILE A 122 2.84 -2.77 14.37
N ALA A 123 2.22 -2.15 15.38
CA ALA A 123 2.51 -0.78 15.81
C ALA A 123 3.97 -0.54 16.26
N LYS A 124 4.73 -1.58 16.59
CA LYS A 124 6.14 -1.49 16.99
C LYS A 124 7.13 -1.55 15.83
N ALA A 125 6.66 -1.81 14.60
CA ALA A 125 7.51 -1.79 13.41
C ALA A 125 7.82 -0.35 12.94
N ASN A 126 8.83 -0.19 12.08
CA ASN A 126 9.06 1.08 11.40
C ASN A 126 7.86 1.47 10.53
N LYS A 127 7.39 2.70 10.67
CA LYS A 127 6.37 3.28 9.80
C LYS A 127 7.04 3.89 8.57
N PHE A 128 6.78 3.33 7.40
CA PHE A 128 7.16 3.95 6.13
C PHE A 128 6.10 4.99 5.69
N PRO A 129 6.47 5.96 4.83
CA PRO A 129 5.52 6.95 4.34
C PRO A 129 4.37 6.35 3.54
N TRP A 130 3.24 7.02 3.57
CA TRP A 130 2.09 6.66 2.74
C TRP A 130 2.37 6.89 1.24
N ALA A 131 1.60 6.20 0.40
CA ALA A 131 1.78 6.26 -1.05
C ALA A 131 1.69 7.69 -1.60
N ILE A 132 0.84 8.57 -1.05
CA ILE A 132 0.75 9.97 -1.46
C ILE A 132 2.06 10.73 -1.24
N THR A 133 2.74 10.48 -0.13
CA THR A 133 4.08 11.03 0.16
C THR A 133 5.10 10.51 -0.84
N LEU A 134 5.09 9.21 -1.12
CA LEU A 134 5.98 8.57 -2.09
C LEU A 134 5.72 9.06 -3.52
N GLY A 135 4.47 9.42 -3.83
CA GLY A 135 4.08 10.01 -5.12
C GLY A 135 4.78 11.33 -5.41
N ALA A 136 5.13 12.11 -4.37
CA ALA A 136 5.85 13.36 -4.50
C ALA A 136 7.34 13.19 -4.83
N ILE A 137 7.92 12.03 -4.53
CA ILE A 137 9.34 11.73 -4.74
C ILE A 137 9.63 11.59 -6.24
N GLN A 138 10.62 12.32 -6.75
CA GLN A 138 10.99 12.30 -8.17
C GLN A 138 11.88 11.09 -8.51
N ASP A 139 12.82 10.74 -7.65
CA ASP A 139 13.68 9.56 -7.84
C ASP A 139 12.99 8.28 -7.36
N LYS A 140 12.38 7.55 -8.30
CA LYS A 140 11.66 6.31 -7.99
C LYS A 140 12.55 5.16 -7.51
N LYS A 141 13.88 5.28 -7.60
CA LYS A 141 14.81 4.32 -6.97
C LYS A 141 14.65 4.31 -5.45
N LEU A 142 14.31 5.45 -4.87
CA LEU A 142 14.05 5.54 -3.43
C LEU A 142 12.83 4.71 -3.01
N VAL A 143 11.77 4.72 -3.83
CA VAL A 143 10.58 3.89 -3.59
C VAL A 143 10.92 2.40 -3.69
N TYR A 144 11.78 2.02 -4.66
CA TYR A 144 12.30 0.66 -4.77
C TYR A 144 13.14 0.27 -3.54
N GLU A 145 14.09 1.12 -3.10
CA GLU A 145 14.91 0.88 -1.89
C GLU A 145 14.02 0.68 -0.65
N MET A 146 13.01 1.52 -0.49
CA MET A 146 12.06 1.42 0.61
C MET A 146 11.30 0.09 0.60
N SER A 147 10.76 -0.32 -0.55
CA SER A 147 10.02 -1.58 -0.64
C SER A 147 10.90 -2.80 -0.39
N GLN A 148 12.20 -2.73 -0.67
CA GLN A 148 13.15 -3.77 -0.25
C GLN A 148 13.27 -3.84 1.28
N LYS A 149 13.22 -2.71 2.00
CA LYS A 149 13.21 -2.70 3.48
C LYS A 149 11.92 -3.30 4.03
N ILE A 150 10.78 -2.98 3.42
CA ILE A 150 9.50 -3.66 3.76
C ILE A 150 9.62 -5.18 3.53
N ALA A 151 10.24 -5.59 2.42
CA ALA A 151 10.44 -7.02 2.14
C ALA A 151 11.40 -7.69 3.14
N GLU A 152 12.40 -6.99 3.67
CA GLU A 152 13.27 -7.49 4.75
C GLU A 152 12.44 -7.79 6.00
N ASP A 153 11.57 -6.85 6.41
CA ASP A 153 10.66 -7.01 7.54
C ASP A 153 9.66 -8.17 7.31
N CYS A 154 9.08 -8.25 6.11
CA CYS A 154 8.20 -9.36 5.73
C CYS A 154 8.88 -10.72 5.91
N LYS A 155 10.11 -10.87 5.39
CA LYS A 155 10.89 -12.12 5.54
C LYS A 155 11.20 -12.45 6.99
N ARG A 156 11.48 -11.42 7.80
CA ARG A 156 11.77 -11.59 9.21
C ARG A 156 10.58 -12.17 9.97
N MET A 157 9.36 -11.79 9.55
CA MET A 157 8.09 -12.29 10.10
C MET A 157 7.61 -13.61 9.47
N GLY A 158 8.24 -14.07 8.38
CA GLY A 158 7.76 -15.23 7.61
C GLY A 158 6.61 -14.90 6.66
N ILE A 159 6.35 -13.60 6.41
CA ILE A 159 5.41 -13.11 5.41
C ILE A 159 6.06 -13.25 4.03
N ASN A 160 5.29 -13.73 3.06
CA ASN A 160 5.75 -13.96 1.69
C ASN A 160 4.83 -13.33 0.63
N TRP A 161 3.72 -12.71 1.04
CA TRP A 161 2.82 -11.96 0.17
C TRP A 161 2.43 -10.63 0.82
N ASP A 162 2.89 -9.52 0.27
CA ASP A 162 2.39 -8.19 0.64
C ASP A 162 1.24 -7.79 -0.30
N PHE A 163 0.07 -7.49 0.26
CA PHE A 163 -1.07 -7.00 -0.52
C PHE A 163 -0.90 -5.50 -0.83
N ALA A 164 0.19 -5.20 -1.53
CA ALA A 164 0.62 -3.89 -2.02
C ALA A 164 1.38 -4.06 -3.35
N PRO A 165 1.55 -2.99 -4.15
CA PRO A 165 1.11 -1.62 -3.94
C PRO A 165 -0.33 -1.35 -4.39
N VAL A 166 -0.91 -0.25 -3.87
CA VAL A 166 -2.13 0.35 -4.43
C VAL A 166 -1.78 1.05 -5.74
N VAL A 167 -2.53 0.74 -6.82
CA VAL A 167 -2.33 1.34 -8.16
C VAL A 167 -3.53 2.16 -8.62
N ASP A 168 -4.46 2.41 -7.71
CA ASP A 168 -5.61 3.27 -7.95
C ASP A 168 -5.17 4.71 -8.22
N VAL A 169 -5.61 5.28 -9.34
CA VAL A 169 -5.36 6.68 -9.68
C VAL A 169 -6.40 7.55 -8.97
N ASN A 170 -6.01 8.29 -7.94
CA ASN A 170 -6.95 9.05 -7.09
C ASN A 170 -7.38 10.35 -7.76
N THR A 171 -8.34 10.27 -8.67
CA THR A 171 -8.87 11.44 -9.38
C THR A 171 -9.97 12.16 -8.62
N ASN A 172 -10.55 11.52 -7.60
CA ASN A 172 -11.54 12.12 -6.73
C ASN A 172 -10.92 12.52 -5.38
N PRO A 173 -10.73 13.83 -5.10
CA PRO A 173 -10.22 14.30 -3.80
C PRO A 173 -11.09 13.91 -2.61
N ALA A 174 -12.38 13.61 -2.83
CA ALA A 174 -13.31 13.22 -1.78
C ALA A 174 -13.37 11.71 -1.54
N ASN A 175 -12.53 10.92 -2.24
CA ASN A 175 -12.50 9.47 -2.07
C ASN A 175 -12.16 9.10 -0.61
N PRO A 176 -13.06 8.38 0.12
CA PRO A 176 -12.89 8.13 1.55
C PRO A 176 -11.89 7.01 1.86
N ILE A 177 -11.55 6.17 0.86
CA ILE A 177 -10.80 4.93 1.06
C ILE A 177 -9.41 4.96 0.44
N ILE A 178 -9.26 5.52 -0.75
CA ILE A 178 -7.98 5.53 -1.46
C ILE A 178 -7.14 6.72 -0.99
N GLY A 179 -7.51 7.96 -1.25
CA GLY A 179 -6.86 9.14 -0.68
C GLY A 179 -5.35 9.03 -0.53
N ASN A 180 -4.87 9.01 0.71
CA ASN A 180 -3.45 8.92 1.05
C ASN A 180 -2.79 7.58 0.65
N ARG A 181 -3.57 6.55 0.33
CA ARG A 181 -3.07 5.24 -0.13
C ARG A 181 -2.67 5.23 -1.61
N SER A 182 -3.04 6.24 -2.40
CA SER A 182 -2.64 6.38 -3.81
C SER A 182 -1.34 7.16 -3.96
N PHE A 183 -0.52 6.79 -4.95
CA PHE A 183 0.65 7.59 -5.36
C PHE A 183 0.28 8.90 -6.07
N GLY A 184 -0.99 9.17 -6.29
CA GLY A 184 -1.46 10.44 -6.82
C GLY A 184 -2.60 10.35 -7.82
N SER A 185 -2.81 11.46 -8.55
CA SER A 185 -3.88 11.59 -9.55
C SER A 185 -3.40 11.49 -11.01
N ASP A 186 -2.09 11.32 -11.23
CA ASP A 186 -1.51 11.15 -12.55
C ASP A 186 -1.19 9.69 -12.84
N VAL A 187 -1.67 9.17 -13.96
CA VAL A 187 -1.55 7.76 -14.37
C VAL A 187 -0.09 7.32 -14.46
N GLN A 188 0.78 8.17 -15.03
CA GLN A 188 2.18 7.81 -15.24
C GLN A 188 2.95 7.79 -13.91
N ASN A 189 2.69 8.76 -13.03
CA ASN A 189 3.30 8.82 -11.71
C ASN A 189 2.89 7.62 -10.86
N VAL A 190 1.58 7.29 -10.83
CA VAL A 190 1.07 6.10 -10.13
C VAL A 190 1.73 4.83 -10.69
N THR A 191 1.76 4.69 -12.01
CA THR A 191 2.38 3.53 -12.68
C THR A 191 3.87 3.37 -12.31
N ASN A 192 4.64 4.45 -12.41
CA ASN A 192 6.09 4.41 -12.15
C ASN A 192 6.41 4.13 -10.67
N SER A 193 5.67 4.76 -9.77
CA SER A 193 5.85 4.58 -8.31
C SER A 193 5.46 3.17 -7.88
N ALA A 194 4.30 2.69 -8.35
CA ALA A 194 3.84 1.34 -8.05
C ALA A 194 4.74 0.27 -8.65
N LEU A 195 5.28 0.49 -9.87
CA LEU A 195 6.24 -0.43 -10.48
C LEU A 195 7.55 -0.51 -9.70
N ALA A 196 8.07 0.63 -9.21
CA ALA A 196 9.26 0.66 -8.37
C ALA A 196 9.02 -0.12 -7.06
N TYR A 197 7.89 0.14 -6.41
CA TYR A 197 7.48 -0.56 -5.19
C TYR A 197 7.36 -2.08 -5.42
N ALA A 198 6.59 -2.51 -6.41
CA ALA A 198 6.36 -3.92 -6.70
C ALA A 198 7.64 -4.66 -7.10
N ASN A 199 8.54 -4.02 -7.85
CA ASN A 199 9.84 -4.60 -8.21
C ASN A 199 10.74 -4.80 -6.98
N GLY A 200 10.76 -3.85 -6.04
CA GLY A 200 11.55 -4.00 -4.81
C GLY A 200 11.10 -5.20 -3.97
N LEU A 201 9.78 -5.41 -3.84
CA LEU A 201 9.23 -6.60 -3.19
C LEU A 201 9.65 -7.88 -3.93
N GLN A 202 9.39 -7.95 -5.25
CA GLN A 202 9.60 -9.17 -6.04
C GLN A 202 11.07 -9.55 -6.18
N ASP A 203 11.97 -8.58 -6.36
CA ASP A 203 13.42 -8.82 -6.39
C ASP A 203 13.93 -9.33 -5.04
N ALA A 204 13.26 -8.97 -3.95
CA ALA A 204 13.48 -9.52 -2.62
C ALA A 204 12.67 -10.82 -2.34
N LYS A 205 12.03 -11.45 -3.33
CA LYS A 205 11.22 -12.67 -3.18
C LYS A 205 10.05 -12.53 -2.22
N ILE A 206 9.39 -11.38 -2.20
CA ILE A 206 8.07 -11.16 -1.61
C ILE A 206 7.11 -10.93 -2.77
N LEU A 207 6.01 -11.67 -2.82
CA LEU A 207 4.97 -11.45 -3.82
C LEU A 207 4.26 -10.13 -3.51
N GLY A 208 4.13 -9.25 -4.51
CA GLY A 208 3.24 -8.09 -4.44
C GLY A 208 1.87 -8.41 -5.03
N ALA A 209 0.84 -7.69 -4.59
CA ALA A 209 -0.49 -7.71 -5.23
C ALA A 209 -0.94 -6.30 -5.56
N ILE A 210 -0.99 -5.97 -6.85
CA ILE A 210 -1.52 -4.68 -7.30
C ILE A 210 -3.03 -4.62 -7.08
N LYS A 211 -3.51 -3.51 -6.50
CA LYS A 211 -4.90 -3.36 -6.06
C LYS A 211 -5.40 -1.93 -6.23
N HIS A 212 -6.70 -1.74 -6.39
CA HIS A 212 -7.84 -2.67 -6.34
C HIS A 212 -8.48 -2.75 -7.74
N PHE A 213 -8.24 -3.84 -8.47
CA PHE A 213 -8.73 -3.97 -9.85
C PHE A 213 -10.27 -3.97 -9.90
N PRO A 214 -10.92 -3.25 -10.83
CA PRO A 214 -10.40 -2.54 -12.00
C PRO A 214 -10.05 -1.06 -11.78
N GLY A 215 -9.96 -0.56 -10.56
CA GLY A 215 -9.60 0.81 -10.18
C GLY A 215 -10.63 1.44 -9.23
N HIS A 216 -10.18 1.82 -8.03
CA HIS A 216 -11.00 2.35 -6.93
C HIS A 216 -10.78 3.85 -6.70
N GLY A 217 -9.96 4.51 -7.54
CA GLY A 217 -9.48 5.88 -7.27
C GLY A 217 -10.52 7.00 -7.48
N ASP A 218 -11.65 6.71 -8.13
CA ASP A 218 -12.71 7.70 -8.40
C ASP A 218 -14.08 7.27 -7.83
N THR A 219 -14.07 6.71 -6.63
CA THR A 219 -15.29 6.35 -5.92
C THR A 219 -15.60 7.33 -4.80
N ASP A 220 -16.87 7.45 -4.46
CA ASP A 220 -17.40 8.32 -3.40
C ASP A 220 -17.92 7.54 -2.17
N LYS A 221 -17.87 6.21 -2.21
CA LYS A 221 -18.32 5.31 -1.15
C LYS A 221 -17.21 4.40 -0.65
N ASP A 222 -17.33 4.04 0.63
CA ASP A 222 -16.47 3.05 1.28
C ASP A 222 -16.94 1.63 0.97
N SER A 223 -16.10 0.84 0.33
CA SER A 223 -16.38 -0.58 0.02
C SER A 223 -16.48 -1.49 1.25
N HIS A 224 -16.03 -1.04 2.42
CA HIS A 224 -16.28 -1.73 3.67
C HIS A 224 -17.74 -1.66 4.13
N LEU A 225 -18.50 -0.67 3.64
CA LEU A 225 -19.87 -0.39 4.06
C LEU A 225 -20.91 -0.65 2.96
N ASP A 226 -20.62 -0.27 1.72
CA ASP A 226 -21.55 -0.34 0.58
C ASP A 226 -20.80 -0.69 -0.70
N LEU A 227 -21.52 -1.02 -1.78
CA LEU A 227 -20.95 -1.31 -3.09
C LEU A 227 -20.68 -0.01 -3.86
N PRO A 228 -19.40 0.43 -3.99
CA PRO A 228 -19.07 1.62 -4.75
C PRO A 228 -19.29 1.41 -6.25
N VAL A 229 -19.61 2.48 -6.95
CA VAL A 229 -19.87 2.47 -8.40
C VAL A 229 -18.85 3.33 -9.13
N VAL A 230 -18.25 2.78 -10.20
CA VAL A 230 -17.38 3.53 -11.12
C VAL A 230 -18.14 3.69 -12.45
N SER A 231 -18.75 4.87 -12.65
CA SER A 231 -19.71 5.12 -13.74
C SER A 231 -19.06 5.63 -15.05
N HIS A 232 -17.74 5.47 -15.21
CA HIS A 232 -17.02 5.93 -16.39
C HIS A 232 -17.26 5.05 -17.62
N ASN A 233 -17.13 5.67 -18.81
CA ASN A 233 -17.15 4.94 -20.07
C ASN A 233 -15.85 4.14 -20.29
N LEU A 234 -15.85 3.26 -21.29
CA LEU A 234 -14.72 2.39 -21.60
C LEU A 234 -13.43 3.14 -21.98
N GLU A 235 -13.55 4.29 -22.64
CA GLU A 235 -12.39 5.10 -23.03
C GLU A 235 -11.68 5.63 -21.80
N ARG A 236 -12.42 6.24 -20.87
CA ARG A 236 -11.88 6.72 -19.60
C ARG A 236 -11.30 5.58 -18.78
N LEU A 237 -12.04 4.47 -18.62
CA LEU A 237 -11.54 3.32 -17.87
C LEU A 237 -10.22 2.78 -18.44
N ASN A 238 -10.08 2.69 -19.76
CA ASN A 238 -8.84 2.22 -20.39
C ASN A 238 -7.66 3.20 -20.23
N SER A 239 -7.94 4.51 -20.23
CA SER A 239 -6.89 5.54 -20.16
C SER A 239 -6.46 5.88 -18.74
N VAL A 240 -7.27 5.61 -17.73
CA VAL A 240 -6.99 5.99 -16.34
C VAL A 240 -7.02 4.79 -15.41
N GLU A 241 -8.20 4.21 -15.15
CA GLU A 241 -8.38 3.20 -14.11
C GLU A 241 -7.62 1.91 -14.41
N LEU A 242 -7.71 1.40 -15.63
CA LEU A 242 -7.09 0.13 -16.07
C LEU A 242 -5.62 0.30 -16.51
N ALA A 243 -5.19 1.51 -16.83
CA ALA A 243 -3.87 1.75 -17.42
C ALA A 243 -2.70 1.32 -16.54
N PRO A 244 -2.64 1.66 -15.22
CA PRO A 244 -1.56 1.20 -14.35
C PRO A 244 -1.54 -0.32 -14.20
N PHE A 245 -2.70 -0.96 -14.06
CA PHE A 245 -2.79 -2.42 -13.96
C PHE A 245 -2.19 -3.09 -15.18
N LYS A 246 -2.61 -2.69 -16.39
CA LYS A 246 -2.10 -3.22 -17.64
C LYS A 246 -0.59 -3.04 -17.76
N ALA A 247 -0.08 -1.87 -17.38
CA ALA A 247 1.36 -1.58 -17.43
C ALA A 247 2.17 -2.49 -16.48
N LEU A 248 1.72 -2.66 -15.23
CA LEU A 248 2.42 -3.48 -14.25
C LEU A 248 2.31 -4.98 -14.57
N MET A 249 1.17 -5.45 -15.04
CA MET A 249 1.00 -6.85 -15.51
C MET A 249 1.97 -7.19 -16.64
N ASN A 250 2.15 -6.28 -17.61
CA ASN A 250 3.11 -6.44 -18.71
C ASN A 250 4.57 -6.46 -18.23
N LYS A 251 4.85 -6.01 -17.01
CA LYS A 251 6.18 -6.08 -16.35
C LYS A 251 6.34 -7.31 -15.45
N GLY A 252 5.35 -8.21 -15.43
CA GLY A 252 5.43 -9.48 -14.72
C GLY A 252 5.11 -9.41 -13.23
N ILE A 253 4.28 -8.45 -12.80
CA ILE A 253 3.82 -8.42 -11.41
C ILE A 253 2.95 -9.63 -11.13
N GLY A 254 3.27 -10.34 -10.04
CA GLY A 254 2.78 -11.70 -9.79
C GLY A 254 1.39 -11.82 -9.16
N GLY A 255 0.85 -10.78 -8.51
CA GLY A 255 -0.46 -10.77 -7.86
C GLY A 255 -1.34 -9.62 -8.30
N VAL A 256 -2.65 -9.86 -8.44
CA VAL A 256 -3.69 -8.84 -8.66
C VAL A 256 -4.85 -9.10 -7.71
N MET A 257 -5.23 -8.08 -6.94
CA MET A 257 -6.41 -8.13 -6.08
C MET A 257 -7.60 -7.46 -6.75
N VAL A 258 -8.73 -8.17 -6.80
CA VAL A 258 -9.98 -7.71 -7.45
C VAL A 258 -10.93 -7.13 -6.40
N ALA A 259 -11.28 -5.88 -6.57
CA ALA A 259 -12.13 -5.11 -5.65
C ALA A 259 -13.62 -5.52 -5.68
N HIS A 260 -14.33 -5.13 -4.63
CA HIS A 260 -15.79 -5.17 -4.58
C HIS A 260 -16.36 -3.85 -5.13
N LEU A 261 -16.28 -3.68 -6.47
CA LEU A 261 -16.76 -2.49 -7.20
C LEU A 261 -17.77 -2.89 -8.26
N TYR A 262 -18.80 -2.07 -8.46
CA TYR A 262 -19.68 -2.18 -9.62
C TYR A 262 -19.22 -1.22 -10.72
N VAL A 263 -18.93 -1.75 -11.91
CA VAL A 263 -18.45 -0.98 -13.06
C VAL A 263 -19.37 -1.28 -14.25
N PRO A 264 -20.45 -0.49 -14.45
CA PRO A 264 -21.48 -0.78 -15.47
C PRO A 264 -20.93 -0.92 -16.90
N ALA A 265 -19.87 -0.20 -17.24
CA ALA A 265 -19.24 -0.29 -18.56
C ALA A 265 -18.46 -1.60 -18.80
N LEU A 266 -18.14 -2.36 -17.75
CA LEU A 266 -17.41 -3.63 -17.81
C LEU A 266 -18.29 -4.83 -17.44
N GLU A 267 -19.40 -4.60 -16.71
CA GLU A 267 -20.32 -5.63 -16.24
C GLU A 267 -21.79 -5.19 -16.47
N SER A 268 -22.47 -5.88 -17.37
CA SER A 268 -23.87 -5.57 -17.73
C SER A 268 -24.88 -6.01 -16.67
N GLY A 269 -24.53 -6.96 -15.83
CA GLY A 269 -25.36 -7.39 -14.71
C GLY A 269 -25.43 -6.34 -13.61
N LYS A 270 -26.63 -5.79 -13.37
CA LYS A 270 -26.83 -4.70 -12.41
C LYS A 270 -26.38 -5.07 -10.99
N GLY A 271 -25.43 -4.30 -10.45
CA GLY A 271 -24.96 -4.44 -9.08
C GLY A 271 -24.10 -5.68 -8.82
N ILE A 272 -23.56 -6.33 -9.87
CA ILE A 272 -22.60 -7.44 -9.73
C ILE A 272 -21.22 -6.84 -9.42
N PRO A 273 -20.61 -7.16 -8.27
CA PRO A 273 -19.26 -6.70 -7.94
C PRO A 273 -18.19 -7.29 -8.87
N ALA A 274 -17.14 -6.53 -9.16
CA ALA A 274 -16.03 -6.98 -10.01
C ALA A 274 -15.42 -8.31 -9.51
N SER A 275 -15.33 -8.51 -8.20
CA SER A 275 -14.78 -9.72 -7.57
C SER A 275 -15.54 -11.01 -7.86
N ILE A 276 -16.80 -10.93 -8.34
CA ILE A 276 -17.60 -12.09 -8.76
C ILE A 276 -18.07 -11.95 -10.22
N SER A 277 -17.54 -11.00 -10.99
CA SER A 277 -17.86 -10.80 -12.40
C SER A 277 -16.97 -11.63 -13.32
N LYS A 278 -17.54 -12.59 -14.03
CA LYS A 278 -16.84 -13.36 -15.06
C LYS A 278 -16.35 -12.45 -16.20
N ASN A 279 -17.15 -11.45 -16.58
CA ASN A 279 -16.79 -10.49 -17.63
C ASN A 279 -15.50 -9.73 -17.28
N ILE A 280 -15.35 -9.31 -16.02
CA ILE A 280 -14.20 -8.54 -15.56
C ILE A 280 -12.99 -9.45 -15.34
N ILE A 281 -13.14 -10.57 -14.61
CA ILE A 281 -12.00 -11.40 -14.22
C ILE A 281 -11.54 -12.28 -15.39
N THR A 282 -12.44 -13.07 -15.93
CA THR A 282 -12.10 -13.95 -17.06
C THR A 282 -11.94 -13.14 -18.33
N GLY A 283 -12.93 -12.31 -18.70
CA GLY A 283 -12.94 -11.60 -19.97
C GLY A 283 -11.85 -10.52 -20.08
N ILE A 284 -11.67 -9.70 -19.03
CA ILE A 284 -10.69 -8.59 -19.12
C ILE A 284 -9.32 -9.02 -18.59
N LEU A 285 -9.19 -9.52 -17.34
CA LEU A 285 -7.89 -9.86 -16.79
C LEU A 285 -7.22 -11.02 -17.52
N LYS A 286 -7.93 -12.15 -17.66
CA LYS A 286 -7.31 -13.38 -18.22
C LYS A 286 -7.24 -13.36 -19.75
N GLU A 287 -8.33 -13.01 -20.43
CA GLU A 287 -8.41 -13.10 -21.89
C GLU A 287 -7.85 -11.85 -22.58
N LYS A 288 -8.41 -10.65 -22.27
CA LYS A 288 -8.02 -9.42 -22.96
C LYS A 288 -6.61 -8.95 -22.58
N PHE A 289 -6.24 -8.99 -21.27
CA PHE A 289 -4.91 -8.58 -20.81
C PHE A 289 -3.90 -9.73 -20.81
N GLY A 290 -4.37 -10.97 -20.94
CA GLY A 290 -3.50 -12.15 -20.96
C GLY A 290 -2.79 -12.41 -19.63
N TYR A 291 -3.34 -11.90 -18.51
CA TYR A 291 -2.69 -12.01 -17.21
C TYR A 291 -2.60 -13.47 -16.74
N LYS A 292 -1.39 -13.85 -16.28
CA LYS A 292 -1.06 -15.23 -15.87
C LYS A 292 -0.63 -15.35 -14.41
N GLY A 293 -0.55 -14.24 -13.66
CA GLY A 293 -0.28 -14.23 -12.22
C GLY A 293 -1.46 -14.71 -11.38
N LEU A 294 -1.30 -14.70 -10.05
CA LEU A 294 -2.37 -15.02 -9.11
C LEU A 294 -3.42 -13.91 -9.09
N ILE A 295 -4.68 -14.29 -9.20
CA ILE A 295 -5.83 -13.40 -9.05
C ILE A 295 -6.50 -13.74 -7.72
N ILE A 296 -6.54 -12.76 -6.82
CA ILE A 296 -7.11 -12.89 -5.49
C ILE A 296 -8.29 -11.92 -5.34
N THR A 297 -9.33 -12.31 -4.60
CA THR A 297 -10.40 -11.39 -4.23
C THR A 297 -9.90 -10.36 -3.22
N ASP A 298 -10.54 -9.20 -3.15
CA ASP A 298 -10.55 -8.41 -1.92
C ASP A 298 -11.26 -9.22 -0.81
N ALA A 299 -11.19 -8.73 0.43
CA ALA A 299 -11.66 -9.49 1.60
C ALA A 299 -13.16 -9.80 1.54
N LEU A 300 -13.53 -11.08 1.46
CA LEU A 300 -14.92 -11.53 1.25
C LEU A 300 -15.86 -11.29 2.46
N ASN A 301 -15.31 -10.81 3.58
CA ASN A 301 -16.10 -10.37 4.74
C ASN A 301 -16.50 -8.88 4.68
N MET A 302 -16.13 -8.14 3.63
CA MET A 302 -16.46 -6.71 3.50
C MET A 302 -17.95 -6.50 3.23
N GLY A 303 -18.53 -5.45 3.83
CA GLY A 303 -19.96 -5.16 3.78
C GLY A 303 -20.55 -5.01 2.38
N ALA A 304 -19.78 -4.52 1.40
CA ALA A 304 -20.19 -4.41 0.00
C ALA A 304 -20.74 -5.73 -0.58
N VAL A 305 -20.24 -6.87 -0.12
CA VAL A 305 -20.60 -8.21 -0.61
C VAL A 305 -21.16 -9.11 0.49
N ALA A 306 -20.57 -9.13 1.69
CA ALA A 306 -20.99 -10.00 2.78
C ALA A 306 -22.44 -9.78 3.25
N SER A 307 -22.99 -8.59 3.06
CA SER A 307 -24.39 -8.28 3.36
C SER A 307 -25.38 -8.87 2.35
N LYS A 308 -24.93 -9.28 1.16
CA LYS A 308 -25.78 -9.70 0.03
C LYS A 308 -25.71 -11.20 -0.26
N TYR A 309 -24.64 -11.86 0.15
CA TYR A 309 -24.36 -13.26 -0.14
C TYR A 309 -24.12 -14.04 1.14
N LYS A 310 -24.51 -15.31 1.16
CA LYS A 310 -24.25 -16.19 2.30
C LYS A 310 -22.76 -16.58 2.35
N ALA A 311 -22.28 -16.85 3.56
CA ALA A 311 -20.94 -17.41 3.76
C ALA A 311 -20.77 -18.70 2.95
N GLY A 312 -19.62 -18.85 2.27
CA GLY A 312 -19.34 -19.95 1.35
C GLY A 312 -19.93 -19.80 -0.06
N GLU A 313 -21.10 -19.17 -0.22
CA GLU A 313 -21.69 -18.89 -1.54
C GLU A 313 -20.81 -17.90 -2.33
N LEU A 314 -20.37 -16.84 -1.66
CA LEU A 314 -19.50 -15.82 -2.25
C LEU A 314 -18.18 -16.41 -2.73
N ASP A 315 -17.61 -17.35 -1.99
CA ASP A 315 -16.38 -18.07 -2.38
C ASP A 315 -16.57 -18.82 -3.71
N ALA A 316 -17.67 -19.55 -3.85
CA ALA A 316 -17.98 -20.31 -5.07
C ALA A 316 -18.22 -19.38 -6.27
N LEU A 317 -18.96 -18.27 -6.08
CA LEU A 317 -19.17 -17.26 -7.12
C LEU A 317 -17.85 -16.60 -7.56
N ALA A 318 -16.99 -16.26 -6.61
CA ALA A 318 -15.69 -15.67 -6.88
C ALA A 318 -14.78 -16.61 -7.67
N PHE A 319 -14.71 -17.89 -7.28
CA PHE A 319 -13.93 -18.89 -8.01
C PHE A 319 -14.51 -19.16 -9.41
N LYS A 320 -15.83 -19.25 -9.55
CA LYS A 320 -16.51 -19.39 -10.85
C LYS A 320 -16.27 -18.22 -11.79
N ALA A 321 -16.18 -16.99 -11.24
CA ALA A 321 -15.86 -15.79 -12.01
C ALA A 321 -14.42 -15.77 -12.55
N GLY A 322 -13.50 -16.51 -11.93
CA GLY A 322 -12.13 -16.65 -12.42
C GLY A 322 -11.02 -16.30 -11.43
N ASN A 323 -11.31 -15.90 -10.18
CA ASN A 323 -10.28 -15.74 -9.16
C ASN A 323 -9.57 -17.07 -8.88
N ASP A 324 -8.29 -16.99 -8.54
CA ASP A 324 -7.53 -18.18 -8.14
C ASP A 324 -7.63 -18.41 -6.63
N ILE A 325 -7.73 -17.33 -5.84
CA ILE A 325 -7.69 -17.36 -4.38
C ILE A 325 -8.85 -16.54 -3.81
N MET A 326 -9.56 -17.12 -2.83
CA MET A 326 -10.58 -16.47 -2.02
C MET A 326 -9.94 -15.97 -0.73
N LEU A 327 -9.87 -14.64 -0.57
CA LEU A 327 -9.29 -13.99 0.60
C LEU A 327 -10.35 -13.74 1.67
N PHE A 328 -10.04 -14.09 2.91
CA PHE A 328 -10.91 -13.81 4.05
C PHE A 328 -12.28 -14.53 3.96
N SER A 329 -12.27 -15.79 3.49
CA SER A 329 -13.47 -16.61 3.47
C SER A 329 -14.08 -16.71 4.88
N GLN A 330 -15.40 -16.56 4.96
CA GLN A 330 -16.13 -16.68 6.23
C GLN A 330 -16.49 -18.11 6.60
N ASP A 331 -16.57 -19.02 5.59
CA ASP A 331 -16.89 -20.44 5.77
C ASP A 331 -16.22 -21.29 4.68
N VAL A 332 -15.00 -21.70 4.94
CA VAL A 332 -14.18 -22.51 4.03
C VAL A 332 -14.84 -23.84 3.71
N THR A 333 -15.44 -24.50 4.71
CA THR A 333 -16.09 -25.81 4.54
C THR A 333 -17.25 -25.71 3.56
N THR A 334 -18.15 -24.73 3.75
CA THR A 334 -19.27 -24.49 2.83
C THR A 334 -18.77 -24.02 1.46
N GLY A 335 -17.77 -23.14 1.39
CA GLY A 335 -17.17 -22.70 0.13
C GLY A 335 -16.63 -23.86 -0.70
N LYS A 336 -15.84 -24.75 -0.10
CA LYS A 336 -15.32 -25.97 -0.75
C LYS A 336 -16.45 -26.86 -1.28
N LYS A 337 -17.48 -27.08 -0.43
CA LYS A 337 -18.64 -27.89 -0.81
C LYS A 337 -19.36 -27.31 -2.02
N LEU A 338 -19.61 -26.01 -2.04
CA LEU A 338 -20.31 -25.35 -3.16
C LEU A 338 -19.46 -25.33 -4.44
N ILE A 339 -18.14 -25.14 -4.32
CA ILE A 339 -17.22 -25.27 -5.47
C ILE A 339 -17.26 -26.72 -6.01
N GLN A 340 -17.22 -27.73 -5.15
CA GLN A 340 -17.30 -29.13 -5.58
C GLN A 340 -18.63 -29.41 -6.28
N GLN A 341 -19.75 -28.93 -5.75
CA GLN A 341 -21.06 -29.06 -6.41
C GLN A 341 -21.11 -28.42 -7.80
N ALA A 342 -20.46 -27.23 -7.94
CA ALA A 342 -20.37 -26.57 -9.24
C ALA A 342 -19.47 -27.34 -10.23
N ILE A 343 -18.47 -28.09 -9.74
CA ILE A 343 -17.66 -29.01 -10.56
C ILE A 343 -18.50 -30.21 -10.99
N ASP A 344 -19.21 -30.82 -10.06
CA ASP A 344 -20.06 -32.02 -10.34
C ASP A 344 -21.18 -31.69 -11.33
N ASN A 345 -21.71 -30.47 -11.30
CA ASN A 345 -22.73 -29.96 -12.22
C ASN A 345 -22.12 -29.49 -13.58
N GLY A 346 -20.79 -29.52 -13.76
CA GLY A 346 -20.13 -29.07 -15.00
C GLY A 346 -20.07 -27.56 -15.18
N GLU A 347 -20.39 -26.79 -14.15
CA GLU A 347 -20.30 -25.32 -14.17
C GLU A 347 -18.86 -24.82 -14.04
N ILE A 348 -18.01 -25.58 -13.35
CA ILE A 348 -16.57 -25.37 -13.20
C ILE A 348 -15.86 -26.63 -13.70
N SER A 349 -14.87 -26.47 -14.58
CA SER A 349 -14.09 -27.61 -15.05
C SER A 349 -13.03 -28.02 -14.03
N GLN A 350 -12.71 -29.32 -13.94
CA GLN A 350 -11.62 -29.83 -13.12
C GLN A 350 -10.27 -29.19 -13.51
N ASN A 351 -10.06 -28.91 -14.80
CA ASN A 351 -8.85 -28.21 -15.29
C ASN A 351 -8.73 -26.81 -14.69
N ARG A 352 -9.83 -26.13 -14.39
CA ARG A 352 -9.82 -24.80 -13.74
C ARG A 352 -9.28 -24.88 -12.31
N VAL A 353 -9.65 -25.95 -11.57
CA VAL A 353 -9.11 -26.22 -10.23
C VAL A 353 -7.60 -26.50 -10.33
N GLU A 354 -7.22 -27.42 -11.23
CA GLU A 354 -5.82 -27.79 -11.47
C GLU A 354 -4.96 -26.56 -11.79
N GLU A 355 -5.42 -25.70 -12.70
CA GLU A 355 -4.73 -24.46 -13.08
C GLU A 355 -4.46 -23.58 -11.87
N SER A 356 -5.49 -23.29 -11.04
CA SER A 356 -5.32 -22.42 -9.88
C SER A 356 -4.44 -23.01 -8.79
N VAL A 357 -4.63 -24.29 -8.48
CA VAL A 357 -3.80 -24.97 -7.47
C VAL A 357 -2.34 -25.03 -7.90
N LYS A 358 -2.07 -25.44 -9.14
CA LYS A 358 -0.69 -25.51 -9.65
C LYS A 358 -0.04 -24.12 -9.72
N LYS A 359 -0.80 -23.08 -10.07
CA LYS A 359 -0.33 -21.70 -10.05
C LYS A 359 0.04 -21.26 -8.62
N MET A 360 -0.78 -21.58 -7.62
CA MET A 360 -0.47 -21.31 -6.22
C MET A 360 0.77 -22.07 -5.75
N LEU A 361 0.87 -23.35 -6.06
CA LEU A 361 2.03 -24.18 -5.71
C LEU A 361 3.33 -23.67 -6.36
N LEU A 362 3.28 -23.30 -7.65
CA LEU A 362 4.43 -22.76 -8.35
C LEU A 362 4.91 -21.44 -7.73
N THR A 363 3.96 -20.59 -7.34
CA THR A 363 4.28 -19.35 -6.62
C THR A 363 4.94 -19.65 -5.27
N LYS A 364 4.39 -20.59 -4.49
CA LYS A 364 5.00 -21.04 -3.22
C LYS A 364 6.45 -21.51 -3.41
N TYR A 365 6.70 -22.29 -4.45
CA TYR A 365 8.06 -22.75 -4.77
C TYR A 365 9.02 -21.60 -5.03
N PHE A 366 8.62 -20.64 -5.88
CA PHE A 366 9.48 -19.48 -6.21
C PHE A 366 9.73 -18.55 -5.03
N LEU A 367 8.84 -18.54 -4.05
CA LEU A 367 9.02 -17.82 -2.79
C LEU A 367 9.84 -18.60 -1.76
N GLY A 368 10.29 -19.82 -2.11
CA GLY A 368 11.15 -20.67 -1.26
C GLY A 368 10.42 -21.45 -0.19
N LEU A 369 9.08 -21.56 -0.30
CA LEU A 369 8.27 -22.28 0.68
C LEU A 369 8.44 -23.81 0.61
N ASP A 370 8.97 -24.34 -0.50
CA ASP A 370 9.39 -25.75 -0.59
C ASP A 370 10.48 -26.13 0.42
N LYS A 371 11.20 -25.12 0.95
CA LYS A 371 12.27 -25.23 1.95
C LYS A 371 12.00 -24.33 3.17
N TYR A 372 10.74 -24.25 3.60
CA TYR A 372 10.39 -23.42 4.74
C TYR A 372 11.21 -23.80 5.99
N SER A 373 11.67 -22.76 6.69
CA SER A 373 12.29 -22.88 8.02
C SER A 373 11.59 -21.97 9.03
N PRO A 374 11.34 -22.44 10.25
CA PRO A 374 10.74 -21.63 11.31
C PRO A 374 11.49 -20.33 11.55
N LYS A 375 10.77 -19.26 11.87
CA LYS A 375 11.33 -17.95 12.20
C LYS A 375 11.57 -17.82 13.70
N ASN A 376 12.69 -17.19 14.09
CA ASN A 376 12.98 -16.94 15.50
C ASN A 376 12.17 -15.73 16.01
N PRO A 377 11.35 -15.84 17.08
CA PRO A 377 10.60 -14.71 17.64
C PRO A 377 11.46 -13.76 18.50
N GLU A 378 12.70 -14.16 18.88
CA GLU A 378 13.59 -13.34 19.70
C GLU A 378 13.99 -12.05 18.99
N ASN A 379 14.06 -10.95 19.72
CA ASN A 379 14.46 -9.62 19.27
C ASN A 379 13.60 -9.03 18.14
N ILE A 380 12.44 -9.62 17.83
CA ILE A 380 11.64 -9.23 16.67
C ILE A 380 11.27 -7.73 16.68
N ASN A 381 10.86 -7.17 17.82
CA ASN A 381 10.49 -5.76 17.91
C ASN A 381 11.69 -4.82 17.64
N GLN A 382 12.91 -5.24 18.00
CA GLN A 382 14.13 -4.49 17.70
C GLN A 382 14.48 -4.60 16.23
N ASP A 383 14.38 -5.80 15.65
CA ASP A 383 14.67 -6.06 14.25
C ASP A 383 13.73 -5.28 13.32
N LEU A 384 12.43 -5.21 13.66
CA LEU A 384 11.42 -4.45 12.90
C LEU A 384 11.49 -2.93 13.12
N ASN A 385 12.28 -2.46 14.09
CA ASN A 385 12.46 -1.04 14.40
C ASN A 385 13.94 -0.63 14.36
N ASN A 386 14.66 -1.07 13.35
CA ASN A 386 16.10 -0.85 13.22
C ASN A 386 16.43 0.51 12.59
N ASP A 387 17.63 1.02 12.89
CA ASP A 387 18.08 2.34 12.47
C ASP A 387 18.31 2.45 10.96
N SER A 388 18.66 1.35 10.28
CA SER A 388 18.85 1.37 8.82
C SER A 388 17.54 1.67 8.08
N HIS A 389 16.41 1.17 8.59
CA HIS A 389 15.09 1.47 8.06
C HIS A 389 14.67 2.90 8.37
N LYS A 390 14.95 3.41 9.59
CA LYS A 390 14.70 4.82 9.95
C LYS A 390 15.43 5.78 9.04
N MET A 391 16.69 5.51 8.69
CA MET A 391 17.44 6.34 7.74
C MET A 391 16.76 6.39 6.35
N VAL A 392 16.20 5.28 5.88
CA VAL A 392 15.44 5.26 4.63
C VAL A 392 14.17 6.09 4.77
N VAL A 393 13.43 5.97 5.87
CA VAL A 393 12.21 6.76 6.14
C VAL A 393 12.51 8.26 6.12
N GLN A 394 13.56 8.71 6.81
CA GLN A 394 13.98 10.12 6.83
C GLN A 394 14.37 10.62 5.43
N LYS A 395 15.07 9.79 4.66
CA LYS A 395 15.41 10.10 3.26
C LYS A 395 14.15 10.24 2.39
N MET A 396 13.11 9.42 2.62
CA MET A 396 11.83 9.53 1.90
C MET A 396 11.15 10.88 2.18
N TYR A 397 10.98 11.28 3.45
CA TYR A 397 10.36 12.56 3.79
C TYR A 397 11.16 13.75 3.25
N ALA A 398 12.49 13.74 3.35
CA ALA A 398 13.34 14.79 2.80
C ALA A 398 13.17 14.95 1.27
N ASN A 399 12.95 13.85 0.54
CA ASN A 399 12.77 13.88 -0.92
C ASN A 399 11.32 14.13 -1.38
N ALA A 400 10.35 13.95 -0.48
CA ALA A 400 8.94 14.22 -0.76
C ALA A 400 8.56 15.68 -0.53
N LEU A 401 9.22 16.37 0.41
CA LEU A 401 8.91 17.76 0.77
C LEU A 401 8.74 18.63 -0.47
N THR A 402 7.59 19.31 -0.58
CA THR A 402 7.21 20.06 -1.77
C THR A 402 7.01 21.53 -1.45
N LEU A 403 7.79 22.41 -2.08
CA LEU A 403 7.63 23.85 -2.02
C LEU A 403 6.73 24.30 -3.17
N LEU A 404 5.50 24.74 -2.86
CA LEU A 404 4.54 25.16 -3.88
C LEU A 404 4.67 26.62 -4.27
N LYS A 405 5.11 27.47 -3.32
CA LYS A 405 5.18 28.92 -3.49
C LYS A 405 6.27 29.48 -2.59
N ASP A 406 7.07 30.45 -3.07
CA ASP A 406 8.02 31.25 -2.27
C ASP A 406 8.28 32.60 -2.96
N GLU A 407 7.24 33.43 -3.07
CA GLU A 407 7.29 34.71 -3.81
C GLU A 407 8.25 35.73 -3.20
N LYS A 408 8.35 35.75 -1.86
CA LYS A 408 9.23 36.69 -1.15
C LYS A 408 10.60 36.13 -0.82
N LYS A 409 10.89 34.90 -1.30
CA LYS A 409 12.16 34.20 -1.02
C LYS A 409 12.48 34.15 0.48
N LEU A 410 11.47 33.68 1.27
CA LEU A 410 11.61 33.56 2.72
C LEU A 410 12.45 32.35 3.15
N LEU A 411 12.72 31.44 2.23
CA LEU A 411 13.52 30.25 2.46
C LEU A 411 14.89 30.34 1.76
N PRO A 412 15.95 29.76 2.34
CA PRO A 412 15.99 29.14 3.67
C PRO A 412 15.87 30.17 4.80
N LEU A 413 15.47 29.71 6.00
CA LEU A 413 15.34 30.56 7.17
C LEU A 413 16.69 31.16 7.56
N ASN A 414 16.70 32.47 7.88
CA ASN A 414 17.89 33.17 8.31
C ASN A 414 18.13 32.97 9.82
N CYS A 415 19.25 32.37 10.20
CA CYS A 415 19.57 32.07 11.59
C CYS A 415 19.72 33.32 12.50
N LYS A 416 19.86 34.52 11.92
CA LYS A 416 19.98 35.81 12.66
C LYS A 416 18.62 36.45 12.93
N GLU A 417 17.53 35.87 12.41
CA GLU A 417 16.19 36.40 12.53
C GLU A 417 15.37 35.61 13.56
N THR A 418 14.37 36.29 14.11
CA THR A 418 13.38 35.66 14.98
C THR A 418 12.14 35.38 14.18
N TYR A 419 11.61 34.17 14.29
CA TYR A 419 10.36 33.70 13.70
C TYR A 419 9.33 33.47 14.79
N TYR A 420 8.06 33.63 14.45
CA TYR A 420 6.95 33.22 15.29
C TYR A 420 6.36 31.93 14.71
N TYR A 421 6.04 30.97 15.56
CA TYR A 421 5.39 29.74 15.14
C TYR A 421 3.97 29.66 15.70
N VAL A 422 3.00 29.45 14.82
CA VAL A 422 1.59 29.31 15.18
C VAL A 422 1.13 27.92 14.72
N PRO A 423 1.11 26.91 15.61
CA PRO A 423 0.51 25.62 15.30
C PRO A 423 -1.00 25.78 15.24
N LEU A 424 -1.60 25.26 14.17
CA LEU A 424 -3.03 25.20 13.95
C LEU A 424 -3.43 23.73 13.78
N GLU A 425 -4.70 23.43 14.11
CA GLU A 425 -5.18 22.07 14.30
C GLU A 425 -4.60 21.46 15.60
N GLU A 426 -5.00 20.25 15.99
CA GLU A 426 -4.74 19.76 17.36
C GLU A 426 -3.72 18.60 17.41
N ALA A 427 -2.89 18.44 16.40
CA ALA A 427 -1.89 17.38 16.39
C ALA A 427 -0.53 17.86 16.93
N PRO A 428 0.35 16.95 17.38
CA PRO A 428 1.68 17.27 17.91
C PRO A 428 2.55 18.05 16.91
N TYR A 429 3.36 18.98 17.42
CA TYR A 429 4.25 19.86 16.66
C TYR A 429 5.62 20.06 17.32
N GLU A 430 5.80 19.52 18.51
CA GLU A 430 6.95 19.82 19.37
C GLU A 430 8.27 19.44 18.72
N THR A 431 8.32 18.31 18.02
CA THR A 431 9.52 17.87 17.28
C THR A 431 9.90 18.90 16.22
N PHE A 432 8.95 19.44 15.46
CA PHE A 432 9.22 20.48 14.45
C PHE A 432 9.78 21.75 15.09
N LEU A 433 9.14 22.25 16.15
CA LEU A 433 9.59 23.46 16.88
C LEU A 433 10.99 23.27 17.46
N ASN A 434 11.26 22.13 18.11
CA ASN A 434 12.55 21.81 18.68
C ASN A 434 13.65 21.76 17.61
N GLN A 435 13.39 21.13 16.46
CA GLN A 435 14.35 21.05 15.36
C GLN A 435 14.64 22.43 14.73
N LEU A 436 13.63 23.29 14.55
CA LEU A 436 13.84 24.65 14.07
C LEU A 436 14.72 25.47 15.02
N ASN A 437 14.52 25.35 16.33
CA ASN A 437 15.28 26.06 17.36
C ASN A 437 16.77 25.62 17.45
N LEU A 438 17.17 24.53 16.79
CA LEU A 438 18.60 24.19 16.64
C LEU A 438 19.34 25.14 15.67
N GLY A 439 18.62 25.77 14.75
CA GLY A 439 19.24 26.60 13.69
C GLY A 439 18.77 28.03 13.61
N THR A 440 17.71 28.44 14.30
CA THR A 440 17.21 29.82 14.37
C THR A 440 16.40 30.02 15.64
N THR A 441 15.98 31.27 15.93
CA THR A 441 15.11 31.54 17.09
C THR A 441 13.64 31.48 16.65
N VAL A 442 12.86 30.59 17.25
CA VAL A 442 11.44 30.45 16.98
C VAL A 442 10.64 30.58 18.27
N ILE A 443 9.74 31.57 18.32
CA ILE A 443 8.87 31.86 19.45
C ILE A 443 7.48 31.31 19.14
N ILE A 444 7.01 30.38 19.94
CA ILE A 444 5.65 29.83 19.79
C ILE A 444 4.60 30.86 20.23
N LYS A 445 3.51 30.93 19.49
CA LYS A 445 2.30 31.70 19.81
C LYS A 445 1.08 30.83 19.65
N LYS A 446 0.21 30.83 20.67
CA LYS A 446 -1.10 30.19 20.55
C LYS A 446 -1.99 30.98 19.58
N SER A 447 -2.97 30.34 19.02
CA SER A 447 -3.96 30.98 18.14
C SER A 447 -4.66 32.19 18.78
N THR A 448 -4.82 32.18 20.10
CA THR A 448 -5.39 33.29 20.89
C THR A 448 -4.43 34.47 21.12
N GLU A 449 -3.14 34.29 20.84
CA GLU A 449 -2.07 35.27 21.09
C GLU A 449 -1.56 35.95 19.83
N ILE A 450 -2.14 35.66 18.66
CA ILE A 450 -1.67 36.17 17.36
C ILE A 450 -1.61 37.70 17.29
N ALA A 451 -2.50 38.41 18.02
CA ALA A 451 -2.50 39.85 18.10
C ALA A 451 -1.24 40.44 18.77
N THR A 452 -0.47 39.65 19.54
CA THR A 452 0.78 40.05 20.18
C THR A 452 1.99 39.93 19.28
N ILE A 453 1.85 39.37 18.07
CA ILE A 453 2.92 39.25 17.09
C ILE A 453 3.17 40.64 16.47
N PRO A 454 4.41 41.17 16.50
CA PRO A 454 4.71 42.47 15.91
C PRO A 454 4.39 42.50 14.40
N GLN A 455 3.95 43.65 13.89
CA GLN A 455 3.61 43.78 12.47
C GLN A 455 4.83 43.49 11.57
N ASN A 456 4.58 42.97 10.38
CA ASN A 456 5.60 42.57 9.39
C ASN A 456 6.55 41.47 9.86
N SER A 457 6.22 40.75 10.94
CA SER A 457 6.99 39.60 11.40
C SER A 457 6.93 38.45 10.40
N ARG A 458 7.95 37.57 10.44
CA ARG A 458 7.92 36.28 9.75
C ARG A 458 7.26 35.24 10.62
N VAL A 459 6.17 34.68 10.13
CA VAL A 459 5.34 33.73 10.88
C VAL A 459 5.27 32.40 10.14
N ILE A 460 5.72 31.36 10.79
CA ILE A 460 5.56 29.99 10.35
C ILE A 460 4.19 29.51 10.88
N VAL A 461 3.31 29.11 10.00
CA VAL A 461 2.01 28.52 10.35
C VAL A 461 2.02 27.06 10.00
N GLY A 462 1.84 26.19 10.98
CA GLY A 462 1.77 24.74 10.78
C GLY A 462 0.33 24.25 10.81
N PHE A 463 -0.16 23.64 9.72
CA PHE A 463 -1.39 22.82 9.76
C PHE A 463 -1.03 21.40 10.19
N GLN A 464 -1.05 21.17 11.51
CA GLN A 464 -0.69 19.89 12.14
C GLN A 464 -1.92 19.00 12.22
N LYS A 465 -2.15 18.18 11.18
CA LYS A 465 -3.31 17.28 11.13
C LYS A 465 -3.04 15.96 11.84
N ASP A 466 -4.02 15.49 12.63
CA ASP A 466 -4.01 14.10 13.08
C ASP A 466 -4.12 13.19 11.85
N ASN A 467 -3.05 12.51 11.56
CA ASN A 467 -2.96 11.50 10.52
C ASN A 467 -2.32 10.20 11.04
N SER A 468 -2.72 9.81 12.24
CA SER A 468 -2.32 8.54 12.85
C SER A 468 -2.70 7.33 11.99
N THR A 469 -3.72 7.47 11.14
CA THR A 469 -4.08 6.51 10.09
C THR A 469 -4.27 7.21 8.74
N ALA A 470 -4.16 6.47 7.64
CA ALA A 470 -4.36 6.99 6.28
C ALA A 470 -5.79 7.50 6.00
N TYR A 471 -6.74 7.16 6.86
CA TYR A 471 -8.17 7.46 6.71
C TYR A 471 -8.64 8.67 7.53
N LYS A 472 -7.75 9.31 8.31
CA LYS A 472 -8.11 10.49 9.10
C LYS A 472 -8.51 11.68 8.22
N PRO A 473 -9.51 12.47 8.65
CA PRO A 473 -9.93 13.65 7.91
C PRO A 473 -8.80 14.66 7.72
N TYR A 474 -8.62 15.12 6.49
CA TYR A 474 -7.57 16.09 6.13
C TYR A 474 -8.08 17.54 6.11
N LYS A 475 -9.39 17.77 6.11
CA LYS A 475 -10.01 19.10 6.00
C LYS A 475 -9.54 20.01 7.13
N ILE A 476 -9.11 21.24 6.77
CA ILE A 476 -8.74 22.27 7.73
C ILE A 476 -9.99 22.91 8.34
N SER A 477 -9.98 23.15 9.64
CA SER A 477 -11.09 23.76 10.36
C SER A 477 -11.33 25.21 9.90
N ASP A 478 -12.57 25.67 9.95
CA ASP A 478 -12.89 27.06 9.61
C ASP A 478 -12.27 28.05 10.60
N ALA A 479 -12.02 27.63 11.84
CA ALA A 479 -11.29 28.42 12.82
C ALA A 479 -9.85 28.65 12.37
N SER A 480 -9.13 27.59 11.95
CA SER A 480 -7.76 27.71 11.45
C SER A 480 -7.66 28.54 10.17
N LYS A 481 -8.64 28.42 9.25
CA LYS A 481 -8.70 29.27 8.05
C LYS A 481 -8.86 30.76 8.40
N LYS A 482 -9.71 31.09 9.38
CA LYS A 482 -9.88 32.48 9.87
C LYS A 482 -8.60 33.03 10.49
N ILE A 483 -7.89 32.22 11.30
CA ILE A 483 -6.62 32.62 11.91
C ILE A 483 -5.57 32.87 10.83
N LEU A 484 -5.43 31.99 9.85
CA LEU A 484 -4.52 32.15 8.72
C LEU A 484 -4.85 33.44 7.94
N ALA A 485 -6.11 33.70 7.64
CA ALA A 485 -6.55 34.90 6.95
C ALA A 485 -6.25 36.18 7.74
N GLU A 486 -6.39 36.16 9.08
CA GLU A 486 -6.03 37.30 9.94
C GLU A 486 -4.54 37.57 9.95
N LEU A 487 -3.72 36.52 10.15
CA LEU A 487 -2.25 36.63 10.11
C LEU A 487 -1.77 37.17 8.76
N SER A 488 -2.38 36.75 7.65
CA SER A 488 -1.96 37.16 6.29
C SER A 488 -2.17 38.63 5.97
N LYS A 489 -2.90 39.38 6.82
CA LYS A 489 -3.11 40.84 6.64
C LYS A 489 -1.84 41.62 6.93
N ASN A 490 -1.06 41.22 7.94
CA ASN A 490 0.02 42.02 8.50
C ASN A 490 1.34 41.27 8.65
N GLN A 491 1.41 39.98 8.26
CA GLN A 491 2.58 39.13 8.47
C GLN A 491 3.12 38.53 7.17
N GLN A 492 4.39 38.13 7.19
CA GLN A 492 5.01 37.35 6.12
C GLN A 492 4.87 35.87 6.48
N ILE A 493 3.93 35.19 5.83
CA ILE A 493 3.55 33.82 6.20
C ILE A 493 4.39 32.78 5.44
N ILE A 494 4.88 31.81 6.19
CA ILE A 494 5.38 30.51 5.71
C ILE A 494 4.37 29.48 6.20
N LEU A 495 3.51 28.99 5.30
CA LEU A 495 2.53 27.97 5.61
C LEU A 495 3.11 26.58 5.29
N ASP A 496 3.09 25.70 6.28
CA ASP A 496 3.45 24.29 6.09
C ASP A 496 2.29 23.37 6.46
N VAL A 497 2.03 22.39 5.60
CA VAL A 497 0.93 21.43 5.76
C VAL A 497 1.50 20.05 6.11
N PHE A 498 1.41 19.68 7.39
CA PHE A 498 1.69 18.34 7.89
C PHE A 498 0.43 17.49 7.79
N GLY A 499 0.08 17.12 6.57
CA GLY A 499 -1.11 16.36 6.23
C GLY A 499 -1.26 16.18 4.73
N SER A 500 -2.36 15.55 4.33
CA SER A 500 -2.69 15.37 2.91
C SER A 500 -2.69 16.70 2.16
N PRO A 501 -2.13 16.79 0.94
CA PRO A 501 -2.21 18.02 0.12
C PRO A 501 -3.65 18.47 -0.16
N TYR A 502 -4.62 17.58 -0.12
CA TYR A 502 -6.04 17.93 -0.23
C TYR A 502 -6.55 18.85 0.90
N ALA A 503 -5.80 19.00 1.99
CA ALA A 503 -6.06 19.97 3.05
C ALA A 503 -6.14 21.41 2.52
N LEU A 504 -5.42 21.71 1.43
CA LEU A 504 -5.44 23.03 0.78
C LEU A 504 -6.60 23.24 -0.19
N LYS A 505 -7.51 22.26 -0.39
CA LYS A 505 -8.59 22.37 -1.37
C LYS A 505 -9.44 23.64 -1.18
N ASP A 506 -9.77 23.95 0.06
CA ASP A 506 -10.66 25.06 0.45
C ASP A 506 -9.92 26.13 1.25
N VAL A 507 -8.59 26.26 1.10
CA VAL A 507 -7.76 27.24 1.80
C VAL A 507 -7.29 28.30 0.80
N ASP A 508 -7.60 29.58 1.09
CA ASP A 508 -7.10 30.69 0.29
C ASP A 508 -5.62 30.97 0.62
N ILE A 509 -4.74 30.61 -0.31
CA ILE A 509 -3.30 30.83 -0.22
C ILE A 509 -2.81 32.05 -1.03
N SER A 510 -3.70 32.86 -1.60
CA SER A 510 -3.34 33.98 -2.49
C SER A 510 -2.42 35.00 -1.81
N LYS A 511 -2.66 35.27 -0.52
CA LYS A 511 -1.89 36.22 0.31
C LYS A 511 -0.73 35.59 1.09
N ILE A 512 -0.51 34.28 0.94
CA ILE A 512 0.56 33.57 1.62
C ILE A 512 1.83 33.68 0.81
N SER A 513 2.94 34.06 1.44
CA SER A 513 4.23 34.27 0.74
C SER A 513 4.91 32.97 0.37
N THR A 514 4.87 31.99 1.25
CA THR A 514 5.54 30.69 1.09
C THR A 514 4.60 29.57 1.51
N VAL A 515 4.49 28.51 0.71
CA VAL A 515 3.60 27.35 0.97
C VAL A 515 4.35 26.06 0.72
N LEU A 516 4.37 25.18 1.72
CA LEU A 516 4.98 23.85 1.67
C LEU A 516 3.96 22.76 2.00
N ILE A 517 4.25 21.56 1.53
CA ILE A 517 3.55 20.32 1.92
C ILE A 517 4.58 19.33 2.46
N SER A 518 4.39 18.96 3.72
CA SER A 518 5.18 17.94 4.44
C SER A 518 4.49 16.58 4.52
N TYR A 519 3.28 16.47 3.99
CA TYR A 519 2.44 15.26 3.79
C TYR A 519 1.97 14.56 5.05
N GLU A 520 2.84 14.30 6.01
CA GLU A 520 2.51 13.56 7.24
C GLU A 520 2.97 14.29 8.49
N ASN A 521 2.22 14.09 9.59
CA ASN A 521 2.53 14.65 10.90
C ASN A 521 3.15 13.57 11.79
N ASN A 522 4.46 13.39 11.67
CA ASN A 522 5.26 12.50 12.52
C ASN A 522 6.68 13.08 12.68
N ASP A 523 7.45 12.53 13.62
CA ASP A 523 8.77 13.05 13.99
C ASP A 523 9.76 13.09 12.83
N ASP A 524 9.75 12.09 11.95
CA ASP A 524 10.66 12.01 10.80
C ASP A 524 10.31 13.06 9.75
N ALA A 525 9.03 13.27 9.44
CA ALA A 525 8.57 14.32 8.53
C ALA A 525 8.87 15.71 9.09
N MET A 526 8.58 15.95 10.38
CA MET A 526 8.88 17.21 11.06
C MET A 526 10.37 17.51 11.06
N THR A 527 11.22 16.52 11.35
CA THR A 527 12.68 16.65 11.34
C THR A 527 13.21 16.95 9.93
N ALA A 528 12.74 16.22 8.92
CA ALA A 528 13.14 16.44 7.53
C ALA A 528 12.75 17.84 7.05
N THR A 529 11.54 18.29 7.37
CA THR A 529 11.05 19.61 7.02
C THR A 529 11.85 20.72 7.70
N ALA A 530 12.08 20.62 9.02
CA ALA A 530 12.87 21.63 9.74
C ALA A 530 14.27 21.77 9.15
N LYS A 531 14.97 20.68 8.85
CA LYS A 531 16.29 20.68 8.18
C LYS A 531 16.24 21.38 6.82
N ALA A 532 15.20 21.12 6.03
CA ALA A 532 15.05 21.75 4.73
C ALA A 532 14.77 23.26 4.83
N LEU A 533 13.89 23.67 5.75
CA LEU A 533 13.65 25.10 6.03
C LEU A 533 14.91 25.82 6.50
N LEU A 534 15.73 25.14 7.29
CA LEU A 534 17.03 25.65 7.72
C LEU A 534 18.11 25.64 6.60
N GLY A 535 17.80 25.14 5.41
CA GLY A 535 18.72 25.10 4.26
C GLY A 535 19.76 23.96 4.31
N GLU A 536 19.55 22.94 5.14
CA GLU A 536 20.48 21.81 5.27
C GLU A 536 20.27 20.76 4.19
N THR A 537 19.04 20.64 3.66
CA THR A 537 18.68 19.67 2.63
C THR A 537 17.95 20.35 1.46
N LYS A 538 18.03 19.74 0.27
CA LYS A 538 17.30 20.18 -0.92
C LYS A 538 15.80 19.96 -0.76
N ILE A 539 14.98 20.91 -1.26
CA ILE A 539 13.54 20.71 -1.51
C ILE A 539 13.37 20.52 -3.01
N TRP A 540 12.72 19.42 -3.43
CA TRP A 540 12.51 19.13 -4.86
C TRP A 540 11.34 18.18 -5.14
N GLY A 541 10.53 17.88 -4.13
CA GLY A 541 9.30 17.11 -4.30
C GLY A 541 8.34 17.81 -5.26
N ARG A 542 7.41 17.06 -5.80
CA ARG A 542 6.34 17.58 -6.68
C ARG A 542 4.98 17.15 -6.16
N LEU A 543 4.02 18.05 -6.25
CA LEU A 543 2.64 17.78 -5.86
C LEU A 543 2.10 16.56 -6.62
N PRO A 544 1.74 15.46 -5.95
CA PRO A 544 1.37 14.21 -6.63
C PRO A 544 -0.08 14.19 -7.12
N VAL A 545 -0.87 15.19 -6.73
CA VAL A 545 -2.32 15.23 -6.98
C VAL A 545 -2.79 16.55 -7.56
N LEU A 546 -3.95 16.53 -8.21
CA LEU A 546 -4.76 17.71 -8.47
C LEU A 546 -5.56 18.04 -7.21
N VAL A 547 -5.27 19.16 -6.57
CA VAL A 547 -5.99 19.65 -5.37
C VAL A 547 -7.16 20.54 -5.77
N ASN A 548 -6.87 21.54 -6.62
CA ASN A 548 -7.84 22.48 -7.20
C ASN A 548 -7.26 23.11 -8.50
N GLU A 549 -7.96 24.07 -9.09
CA GLU A 549 -7.54 24.71 -10.34
C GLU A 549 -6.16 25.39 -10.29
N ASN A 550 -5.75 25.87 -9.10
CA ASN A 550 -4.48 26.56 -8.86
C ASN A 550 -3.36 25.63 -8.37
N LEU A 551 -3.69 24.47 -7.81
CA LEU A 551 -2.76 23.51 -7.25
C LEU A 551 -2.86 22.19 -8.00
N LYS A 552 -2.01 22.05 -9.02
CA LYS A 552 -2.06 20.96 -10.00
C LYS A 552 -0.93 19.95 -9.80
N TYR A 553 -1.16 18.73 -10.25
CA TYR A 553 -0.12 17.72 -10.34
C TYR A 553 1.17 18.26 -10.95
N GLY A 554 2.31 17.88 -10.40
CA GLY A 554 3.65 18.23 -10.87
C GLY A 554 4.17 19.59 -10.41
N MET A 555 3.34 20.42 -9.74
CA MET A 555 3.81 21.69 -9.17
C MET A 555 4.82 21.45 -8.06
N GLY A 556 5.82 22.34 -8.02
CA GLY A 556 6.87 22.39 -7.01
C GLY A 556 8.06 23.21 -7.47
N ILE A 557 8.72 23.86 -6.54
CA ILE A 557 9.88 24.72 -6.75
C ILE A 557 11.10 24.03 -6.12
N ASP A 558 12.20 23.98 -6.87
CA ASP A 558 13.47 23.47 -6.35
C ASP A 558 14.15 24.54 -5.47
N LEU A 559 14.55 24.13 -4.27
CA LEU A 559 15.37 24.93 -3.39
C LEU A 559 16.63 24.13 -3.01
N ASN A 560 17.79 24.62 -3.42
CA ASN A 560 19.05 23.96 -3.10
C ASN A 560 19.50 24.29 -1.65
N PRO A 561 20.26 23.39 -1.01
CA PRO A 561 20.86 23.67 0.29
C PRO A 561 21.68 24.94 0.26
N SER A 562 21.65 25.72 1.33
CA SER A 562 22.54 26.83 1.53
C SER A 562 23.79 26.35 2.24
N VAL A 563 24.99 26.78 1.75
CA VAL A 563 26.25 26.53 2.47
C VAL A 563 26.19 27.37 3.76
N ARG A 564 25.86 26.74 4.89
CA ARG A 564 26.06 27.38 6.19
C ARG A 564 27.56 27.37 6.50
N THR A 565 28.19 28.55 6.58
CA THR A 565 29.43 28.70 7.32
C THR A 565 29.17 28.31 8.77
N ASN A 566 29.80 27.22 9.23
CA ASN A 566 29.65 26.61 10.55
C ASN A 566 29.48 27.64 11.65
N PHE A 567 28.33 27.68 12.32
CA PHE A 567 28.21 28.31 13.62
C PHE A 567 28.84 27.36 14.65
N ASN A 568 29.97 27.80 15.22
CA ASN A 568 30.71 27.12 16.27
C ASN A 568 29.79 26.63 17.40
N SER A 569 29.93 25.36 17.71
CA SER A 569 29.58 24.75 18.97
C SER A 569 30.31 25.42 20.14
N THR A 570 29.77 26.52 20.63
CA THR A 570 30.11 27.06 21.95
C THR A 570 28.82 27.54 22.61
N LYS A 571 28.01 26.56 23.03
CA LYS A 571 27.18 26.72 24.22
C LYS A 571 27.74 25.78 25.27
N THR A 572 28.65 26.31 26.10
CA THR A 572 29.04 25.79 27.40
C THR A 572 27.75 25.48 28.16
N VAL A 573 27.60 24.24 28.56
CA VAL A 573 26.65 23.84 29.58
C VAL A 573 27.08 24.57 30.85
N VAL A 574 26.25 25.49 31.33
CA VAL A 574 26.33 26.02 32.68
C VAL A 574 25.37 25.18 33.49
N GLU A 575 25.91 24.56 34.53
CA GLU A 575 25.32 23.70 35.55
C GLU A 575 24.01 24.21 36.14
#